data_26fc2ea1c0e320b59b1be18302000f00
#
_entry.id   26fc2ea1c0e320b59b1be18302000f00
#
_cell.length_a   1.000
_cell.length_b   1.000
_cell.length_c   1.000
_cell.angle_alpha   90.00
_cell.angle_beta   90.00
_cell.angle_gamma   90.00
#
_symmetry.space_group_name_H-M   'P 1'
#
loop_
_entity.id
_entity.type
_entity.pdbx_description
1 polymer ?
#
loop_
_entity_poly.entity_id
_entity_poly.type
_entity_poly.pdbx_seq_one_letter_code
_entity_poly.pdbx_strand_id
1 'polypeptide(L)'
;KSQNKSEKSLNEFTHSYFQGIIAEIGNIRKLGTYVPAQDKNKLFLEKKLCEVATVHNMYEFTYPEILRKAKTVDTVWFNERKMPCAFYEVEHTTDIKNSLNKFYELQDFRARFCIVASKERKRQFDDIISSSIYTPIRKIVEFIDYDDLVIQYENESKIEQSRVI
;
A
#
# COMPACT_ATOMS: atom_id res chain seq x y z
N LYS A 1 -1.11 -15.90 27.08
CA LYS A 1 -0.87 -14.45 26.89
C LYS A 1 0.43 -14.15 26.10
N SER A 2 1.50 -14.95 26.22
CA SER A 2 2.76 -14.74 25.48
C SER A 2 2.63 -15.10 23.98
N GLN A 3 1.82 -16.11 23.63
CA GLN A 3 1.59 -16.49 22.23
C GLN A 3 0.85 -15.39 21.45
N ASN A 4 -0.12 -14.73 22.08
CA ASN A 4 -0.88 -13.64 21.44
C ASN A 4 0.01 -12.41 21.14
N LYS A 5 1.00 -12.13 21.98
CA LYS A 5 1.93 -11.02 21.76
C LYS A 5 2.89 -11.30 20.60
N SER A 6 3.39 -12.53 20.47
CA SER A 6 4.32 -12.90 19.39
C SER A 6 3.59 -12.95 18.03
N GLU A 7 2.34 -13.44 18.02
CA GLU A 7 1.50 -13.44 16.83
C GLU A 7 1.19 -12.02 16.36
N LYS A 8 0.81 -11.13 17.28
CA LYS A 8 0.53 -9.73 16.98
C LYS A 8 1.78 -9.03 16.44
N SER A 9 2.95 -9.27 17.04
CA SER A 9 4.22 -8.71 16.59
C SER A 9 4.60 -9.19 15.19
N LEU A 10 4.38 -10.49 14.90
CA LEU A 10 4.64 -11.05 13.59
C LEU A 10 3.72 -10.46 12.53
N ASN A 11 2.43 -10.29 12.85
CA ASN A 11 1.45 -9.67 11.95
C ASN A 11 1.81 -8.22 11.65
N GLU A 12 2.21 -7.44 12.65
CA GLU A 12 2.64 -6.05 12.47
C GLU A 12 3.91 -5.97 11.62
N PHE A 13 4.86 -6.87 11.85
CA PHE A 13 6.09 -6.95 11.05
C PHE A 13 5.78 -7.30 9.60
N THR A 14 4.92 -8.26 9.36
CA THR A 14 4.52 -8.66 8.00
C THR A 14 3.86 -7.50 7.26
N HIS A 15 2.94 -6.80 7.93
CA HIS A 15 2.27 -5.63 7.36
C HIS A 15 3.28 -4.56 6.98
N SER A 16 4.17 -4.17 7.89
CA SER A 16 5.15 -3.13 7.63
C SER A 16 6.21 -3.55 6.61
N TYR A 17 6.53 -4.84 6.55
CA TYR A 17 7.43 -5.39 5.53
C TYR A 17 6.89 -5.12 4.12
N PHE A 18 5.61 -5.40 3.89
CA PHE A 18 5.02 -5.17 2.57
C PHE A 18 4.80 -3.68 2.29
N GLN A 19 4.49 -2.87 3.29
CA GLN A 19 4.49 -1.41 3.12
C GLN A 19 5.87 -0.92 2.65
N GLY A 20 6.94 -1.45 3.24
CA GLY A 20 8.31 -1.10 2.87
C GLY A 20 8.67 -1.53 1.45
N ILE A 21 8.27 -2.74 1.06
CA ILE A 21 8.50 -3.22 -0.32
C ILE A 21 7.80 -2.31 -1.33
N ILE A 22 6.55 -1.95 -1.08
CA ILE A 22 5.79 -1.06 -1.97
C ILE A 22 6.48 0.31 -2.06
N ALA A 23 6.91 0.85 -0.93
CA ALA A 23 7.63 2.14 -0.91
C ALA A 23 8.96 2.05 -1.68
N GLU A 24 9.71 0.97 -1.52
CA GLU A 24 10.96 0.76 -2.25
C GLU A 24 10.74 0.69 -3.77
N ILE A 25 9.69 0.00 -4.21
CA ILE A 25 9.33 -0.04 -5.63
C ILE A 25 9.04 1.37 -6.15
N GLY A 26 8.26 2.15 -5.39
CA GLY A 26 7.98 3.54 -5.73
C GLY A 26 9.24 4.38 -5.84
N ASN A 27 10.19 4.19 -4.91
CA ASN A 27 11.48 4.88 -4.92
C ASN A 27 12.30 4.52 -6.16
N ILE A 28 12.34 3.25 -6.53
CA ILE A 28 13.03 2.78 -7.74
C ILE A 28 12.45 3.46 -8.99
N ARG A 29 11.14 3.66 -9.02
CA ARG A 29 10.45 4.31 -10.13
C ARG A 29 10.53 5.85 -10.08
N LYS A 30 11.27 6.40 -9.12
CA LYS A 30 11.44 7.85 -8.92
C LYS A 30 10.13 8.57 -8.58
N LEU A 31 9.23 7.87 -7.87
CA LEU A 31 7.98 8.44 -7.38
C LEU A 31 8.15 8.90 -5.93
N GLY A 32 7.34 9.85 -5.49
CA GLY A 32 7.25 10.16 -4.06
C GLY A 32 6.51 9.03 -3.34
N THR A 33 6.98 8.65 -2.16
CA THR A 33 6.39 7.54 -1.40
C THR A 33 6.02 8.00 0.00
N TYR A 34 4.81 7.64 0.44
CA TYR A 34 4.24 8.05 1.71
C TYR A 34 3.70 6.85 2.47
N VAL A 35 3.92 6.84 3.79
CA VAL A 35 3.25 5.90 4.71
C VAL A 35 2.59 6.72 5.82
N PRO A 36 1.49 6.20 6.44
CA PRO A 36 0.80 6.94 7.51
C PRO A 36 1.71 7.25 8.70
N ALA A 37 1.44 8.38 9.35
CA ALA A 37 2.23 8.84 10.50
C ALA A 37 2.29 7.78 11.62
N GLN A 38 1.20 7.04 11.84
CA GLN A 38 1.15 5.98 12.85
C GLN A 38 2.06 4.80 12.54
N ASP A 39 2.45 4.61 11.28
CA ASP A 39 3.29 3.49 10.83
C ASP A 39 4.75 3.86 10.65
N LYS A 40 5.09 5.14 10.74
CA LYS A 40 6.41 5.67 10.39
C LYS A 40 7.57 5.03 11.15
N ASN A 41 7.34 4.57 12.38
CA ASN A 41 8.37 3.96 13.22
C ASN A 41 8.36 2.42 13.17
N LYS A 42 7.45 1.83 12.40
CA LYS A 42 7.41 0.38 12.22
C LYS A 42 8.57 -0.07 11.35
N LEU A 43 9.01 -1.31 11.55
CA LEU A 43 10.23 -1.81 10.92
C LEU A 43 9.96 -2.40 9.53
N PHE A 44 10.86 -2.05 8.62
CA PHE A 44 11.05 -2.71 7.34
C PHE A 44 12.51 -3.16 7.31
N LEU A 45 12.73 -4.46 7.50
CA LEU A 45 14.07 -5.03 7.68
C LEU A 45 14.79 -4.34 8.85
N GLU A 46 15.91 -3.69 8.63
CA GLU A 46 16.68 -2.98 9.65
C GLU A 46 16.36 -1.48 9.72
N LYS A 47 15.42 -1.01 8.89
CA LYS A 47 15.05 0.40 8.80
C LYS A 47 13.64 0.64 9.35
N LYS A 48 13.37 1.89 9.67
CA LYS A 48 12.00 2.34 9.94
C LYS A 48 11.34 2.74 8.61
N LEU A 49 10.02 2.64 8.53
CA LEU A 49 9.30 3.04 7.32
C LEU A 49 9.54 4.51 6.95
N CYS A 50 9.72 5.39 7.94
CA CYS A 50 10.02 6.80 7.67
C CYS A 50 11.39 7.01 7.01
N GLU A 51 12.30 6.06 7.13
CA GLU A 51 13.60 6.11 6.45
C GLU A 51 13.51 5.64 5.00
N VAL A 52 12.47 4.89 4.65
CA VAL A 52 12.20 4.41 3.29
C VAL A 52 11.33 5.40 2.53
N ALA A 53 10.26 5.88 3.16
CA ALA A 53 9.33 6.83 2.56
C ALA A 53 10.00 8.18 2.34
N THR A 54 9.73 8.81 1.20
CA THR A 54 10.33 10.09 0.82
C THR A 54 9.42 11.29 1.08
N VAL A 55 8.11 11.07 1.18
CA VAL A 55 7.12 12.11 1.45
C VAL A 55 6.66 11.96 2.90
N HIS A 56 7.14 12.81 3.80
CA HIS A 56 6.82 12.70 5.22
C HIS A 56 5.51 13.40 5.60
N ASN A 57 5.18 14.47 4.90
CA ASN A 57 3.91 15.16 5.06
C ASN A 57 3.17 15.09 3.73
N MET A 58 1.96 14.53 3.75
CA MET A 58 1.18 14.35 2.53
C MET A 58 0.88 15.71 1.88
N TYR A 59 1.06 15.78 0.57
CA TYR A 59 0.71 16.97 -0.21
C TYR A 59 -0.80 17.22 -0.13
N GLU A 60 -1.18 18.49 -0.07
CA GLU A 60 -2.59 18.89 -0.06
C GLU A 60 -3.12 18.90 -1.50
N PHE A 61 -3.46 17.71 -2.01
CA PHE A 61 -3.90 17.55 -3.40
C PHE A 61 -5.43 17.61 -3.56
N THR A 62 -6.16 17.71 -2.45
CA THR A 62 -7.63 17.72 -2.45
C THR A 62 -8.17 18.38 -1.18
N TYR A 63 -9.49 18.44 -1.02
CA TYR A 63 -10.13 19.05 0.14
C TYR A 63 -10.01 18.15 1.39
N PRO A 64 -10.21 18.74 2.59
CA PRO A 64 -9.83 18.09 3.86
C PRO A 64 -10.42 16.71 4.13
N GLU A 65 -11.70 16.46 3.80
CA GLU A 65 -12.32 15.17 4.12
C GLU A 65 -11.66 14.02 3.33
N ILE A 66 -11.42 14.25 2.03
CA ILE A 66 -10.77 13.24 1.19
C ILE A 66 -9.29 13.10 1.57
N LEU A 67 -8.63 14.22 1.88
CA LEU A 67 -7.23 14.19 2.28
C LEU A 67 -7.03 13.37 3.56
N ARG A 68 -7.93 13.51 4.54
CA ARG A 68 -7.87 12.70 5.78
C ARG A 68 -7.94 11.21 5.47
N LYS A 69 -8.80 10.82 4.52
CA LYS A 69 -8.91 9.42 4.10
C LYS A 69 -7.62 8.95 3.44
N ALA A 70 -7.06 9.75 2.54
CA ALA A 70 -5.81 9.40 1.85
C ALA A 70 -4.65 9.20 2.83
N LYS A 71 -4.58 10.01 3.89
CA LYS A 71 -3.52 9.92 4.91
C LYS A 71 -3.52 8.59 5.67
N THR A 72 -4.63 7.84 5.65
CA THR A 72 -4.75 6.54 6.32
C THR A 72 -4.39 5.36 5.41
N VAL A 73 -4.14 5.60 4.13
CA VAL A 73 -3.79 4.53 3.18
C VAL A 73 -2.38 4.04 3.47
N ASP A 74 -2.19 2.73 3.46
CA ASP A 74 -0.95 2.10 3.92
C ASP A 74 0.30 2.55 3.17
N THR A 75 0.22 2.76 1.85
CA THR A 75 1.30 3.35 1.06
C THR A 75 0.69 4.10 -0.12
N VAL A 76 1.17 5.32 -0.35
CA VAL A 76 0.70 6.16 -1.46
C VAL A 76 1.90 6.59 -2.29
N TRP A 77 1.77 6.51 -3.62
CA TRP A 77 2.79 7.02 -4.54
C TRP A 77 2.31 8.34 -5.15
N PHE A 78 3.23 9.30 -5.25
CA PHE A 78 2.99 10.61 -5.86
C PHE A 78 3.87 10.76 -7.09
N ASN A 79 3.32 11.32 -8.16
CA ASN A 79 4.08 11.61 -9.36
C ASN A 79 4.87 12.93 -9.20
N GLU A 80 5.59 13.32 -10.24
CA GLU A 80 6.43 14.54 -10.23
C GLU A 80 5.62 15.84 -10.06
N ARG A 81 4.32 15.79 -10.34
CA ARG A 81 3.40 16.92 -10.14
C ARG A 81 2.78 16.94 -8.76
N LYS A 82 3.25 16.07 -7.86
CA LYS A 82 2.76 15.92 -6.48
C LYS A 82 1.30 15.49 -6.40
N MET A 83 0.82 14.77 -7.44
CA MET A 83 -0.52 14.17 -7.45
C MET A 83 -0.41 12.68 -7.13
N PRO A 84 -1.41 12.11 -6.43
CA PRO A 84 -1.39 10.68 -6.15
C PRO A 84 -1.53 9.88 -7.45
N CYS A 85 -0.69 8.88 -7.63
CA CYS A 85 -0.73 8.00 -8.80
C CYS A 85 -0.93 6.53 -8.43
N ALA A 86 -0.83 6.16 -7.15
CA ALA A 86 -1.16 4.81 -6.68
C ALA A 86 -1.49 4.83 -5.19
N PHE A 87 -2.50 4.04 -4.83
CA PHE A 87 -2.89 3.79 -3.45
C PHE A 87 -2.80 2.28 -3.19
N TYR A 88 -2.05 1.91 -2.16
CA TYR A 88 -1.85 0.51 -1.78
C TYR A 88 -2.33 0.27 -0.37
N GLU A 89 -3.17 -0.75 -0.19
CA GLU A 89 -3.57 -1.23 1.12
C GLU A 89 -3.05 -2.65 1.32
N VAL A 90 -2.36 -2.87 2.44
CA VAL A 90 -1.82 -4.18 2.79
C VAL A 90 -2.79 -4.85 3.77
N GLU A 91 -3.44 -5.92 3.32
CA GLU A 91 -4.46 -6.62 4.09
C GLU A 91 -3.93 -7.96 4.59
N HIS A 92 -3.21 -7.94 5.71
CA HIS A 92 -2.63 -9.16 6.27
C HIS A 92 -3.67 -9.94 7.12
N THR A 93 -4.25 -9.28 8.12
CA THR A 93 -5.25 -9.91 9.02
C THR A 93 -6.54 -9.11 9.10
N THR A 94 -6.62 -7.98 8.43
CA THR A 94 -7.71 -7.02 8.55
C THR A 94 -8.82 -7.28 7.53
N ASP A 95 -9.91 -6.53 7.66
CA ASP A 95 -11.07 -6.66 6.79
C ASP A 95 -10.84 -5.90 5.47
N ILE A 96 -10.86 -6.63 4.36
CA ILE A 96 -10.72 -6.08 3.01
C ILE A 96 -11.76 -4.98 2.75
N LYS A 97 -12.94 -5.05 3.36
CA LYS A 97 -13.98 -4.02 3.22
C LYS A 97 -13.48 -2.64 3.64
N ASN A 98 -12.67 -2.56 4.69
CA ASN A 98 -12.12 -1.27 5.14
C ASN A 98 -11.28 -0.62 4.06
N SER A 99 -10.46 -1.40 3.38
CA SER A 99 -9.63 -0.91 2.27
C SER A 99 -10.47 -0.51 1.07
N LEU A 100 -11.47 -1.32 0.71
CA LEU A 100 -12.36 -1.00 -0.40
C LEU A 100 -13.17 0.28 -0.12
N ASN A 101 -13.55 0.51 1.14
CA ASN A 101 -14.25 1.73 1.53
C ASN A 101 -13.36 2.96 1.35
N LYS A 102 -12.08 2.87 1.67
CA LYS A 102 -11.12 3.94 1.40
C LYS A 102 -11.01 4.22 -0.10
N PHE A 103 -10.88 3.17 -0.90
CA PHE A 103 -10.78 3.30 -2.35
C PHE A 103 -12.05 3.88 -2.97
N TYR A 104 -13.21 3.53 -2.40
CA TYR A 104 -14.48 4.14 -2.82
C TYR A 104 -14.45 5.67 -2.64
N GLU A 105 -13.94 6.14 -1.50
CA GLU A 105 -13.80 7.57 -1.23
C GLU A 105 -12.79 8.27 -2.15
N LEU A 106 -11.79 7.52 -2.63
CA LEU A 106 -10.67 8.06 -3.42
C LEU A 106 -10.83 7.80 -4.93
N GLN A 107 -11.96 7.25 -5.37
CA GLN A 107 -12.15 6.70 -6.72
C GLN A 107 -11.99 7.71 -7.86
N ASP A 108 -12.15 9.01 -7.57
CA ASP A 108 -12.13 10.03 -8.61
C ASP A 108 -10.71 10.42 -9.07
N PHE A 109 -9.69 9.97 -8.35
CA PHE A 109 -8.32 10.27 -8.74
C PHE A 109 -7.84 9.30 -9.81
N ARG A 110 -7.05 9.81 -10.73
CA ARG A 110 -6.42 8.99 -11.77
C ARG A 110 -5.22 8.27 -11.18
N ALA A 111 -5.47 7.18 -10.51
CA ALA A 111 -4.47 6.42 -9.77
C ALA A 111 -4.75 4.93 -9.87
N ARG A 112 -3.75 4.13 -9.55
CA ARG A 112 -3.93 2.69 -9.34
C ARG A 112 -4.45 2.49 -7.92
N PHE A 113 -5.33 1.51 -7.75
CA PHE A 113 -5.89 1.13 -6.44
C PHE A 113 -5.59 -0.35 -6.24
N CYS A 114 -4.72 -0.68 -5.29
CA CYS A 114 -4.22 -2.05 -5.13
C CYS A 114 -4.43 -2.57 -3.72
N ILE A 115 -5.04 -3.75 -3.62
CA ILE A 115 -5.07 -4.54 -2.39
C ILE A 115 -3.91 -5.53 -2.47
N VAL A 116 -3.04 -5.53 -1.47
CA VAL A 116 -1.92 -6.45 -1.36
C VAL A 116 -2.19 -7.40 -0.19
N ALA A 117 -2.22 -8.70 -0.47
CA ALA A 117 -2.54 -9.71 0.53
C ALA A 117 -1.98 -11.06 0.09
N SER A 118 -2.08 -12.08 0.97
CA SER A 118 -1.71 -13.44 0.58
C SER A 118 -2.66 -13.96 -0.51
N LYS A 119 -2.17 -14.85 -1.35
CA LYS A 119 -2.97 -15.41 -2.45
C LYS A 119 -4.20 -16.18 -1.95
N GLU A 120 -4.14 -16.71 -0.73
CA GLU A 120 -5.27 -17.41 -0.10
C GLU A 120 -6.47 -16.49 0.12
N ARG A 121 -6.25 -15.17 0.17
CA ARG A 121 -7.33 -14.19 0.35
C ARG A 121 -7.95 -13.71 -0.96
N LYS A 122 -7.45 -14.15 -2.10
CA LYS A 122 -7.96 -13.74 -3.42
C LYS A 122 -9.44 -14.03 -3.59
N ARG A 123 -9.87 -15.23 -3.16
CA ARG A 123 -11.28 -15.62 -3.25
C ARG A 123 -12.17 -14.71 -2.39
N GLN A 124 -11.72 -14.39 -1.18
CA GLN A 124 -12.44 -13.47 -0.29
C GLN A 124 -12.55 -12.09 -0.95
N PHE A 125 -11.46 -11.61 -1.53
CA PHE A 125 -11.47 -10.34 -2.26
C PHE A 125 -12.48 -10.36 -3.41
N ASP A 126 -12.46 -11.40 -4.24
CA ASP A 126 -13.37 -11.52 -5.38
C ASP A 126 -14.84 -11.53 -4.92
N ASP A 127 -15.15 -12.24 -3.85
CA ASP A 127 -16.51 -12.31 -3.29
C ASP A 127 -16.96 -10.94 -2.79
N ILE A 128 -16.11 -10.23 -2.07
CA ILE A 128 -16.47 -8.93 -1.48
C ILE A 128 -16.64 -7.87 -2.56
N ILE A 129 -15.70 -7.77 -3.50
CA ILE A 129 -15.75 -6.71 -4.52
C ILE A 129 -16.88 -6.92 -5.53
N SER A 130 -17.39 -8.14 -5.63
CA SER A 130 -18.53 -8.44 -6.49
C SER A 130 -19.87 -7.94 -5.92
N SER A 131 -19.89 -7.51 -4.66
CA SER A 131 -21.09 -6.91 -4.06
C SER A 131 -21.48 -5.63 -4.82
N SER A 132 -22.78 -5.41 -4.97
CA SER A 132 -23.31 -4.27 -5.73
C SER A 132 -22.85 -2.91 -5.22
N ILE A 133 -22.55 -2.79 -3.91
CA ILE A 133 -22.08 -1.53 -3.32
C ILE A 133 -20.71 -1.10 -3.87
N TYR A 134 -19.90 -2.06 -4.36
CA TYR A 134 -18.57 -1.77 -4.91
C TYR A 134 -18.58 -1.67 -6.45
N THR A 135 -19.75 -1.67 -7.09
CA THR A 135 -19.85 -1.51 -8.55
C THR A 135 -19.02 -0.35 -9.08
N PRO A 136 -19.02 0.85 -8.45
CA PRO A 136 -18.24 1.98 -8.97
C PRO A 136 -16.74 1.76 -9.04
N ILE A 137 -16.20 0.90 -8.18
CA ILE A 137 -14.74 0.68 -8.09
C ILE A 137 -14.29 -0.70 -8.57
N ARG A 138 -15.23 -1.58 -8.91
CA ARG A 138 -14.91 -2.99 -9.23
C ARG A 138 -13.86 -3.13 -10.33
N LYS A 139 -13.91 -2.27 -11.35
CA LYS A 139 -13.00 -2.35 -12.49
C LYS A 139 -11.66 -1.66 -12.26
N ILE A 140 -11.54 -0.85 -11.21
CA ILE A 140 -10.33 -0.07 -10.96
C ILE A 140 -9.48 -0.61 -9.81
N VAL A 141 -10.01 -1.52 -9.00
CA VAL A 141 -9.26 -2.12 -7.88
C VAL A 141 -8.59 -3.41 -8.34
N GLU A 142 -7.28 -3.49 -8.11
CA GLU A 142 -6.46 -4.64 -8.44
C GLU A 142 -6.12 -5.41 -7.16
N PHE A 143 -5.96 -6.73 -7.27
CA PHE A 143 -5.43 -7.58 -6.20
C PHE A 143 -4.03 -8.04 -6.61
N ILE A 144 -3.07 -7.83 -5.73
CA ILE A 144 -1.69 -8.26 -5.93
C ILE A 144 -1.32 -9.17 -4.76
N ASP A 145 -0.95 -10.43 -5.03
CA ASP A 145 -0.54 -11.29 -3.93
C ASP A 145 0.90 -11.00 -3.49
N TYR A 146 1.23 -11.42 -2.28
CA TYR A 146 2.53 -11.17 -1.68
C TYR A 146 3.69 -11.69 -2.53
N ASP A 147 3.54 -12.88 -3.09
CA ASP A 147 4.61 -13.51 -3.88
C ASP A 147 4.88 -12.73 -5.16
N ASP A 148 3.83 -12.30 -5.85
CA ASP A 148 3.97 -11.49 -7.06
C ASP A 148 4.60 -10.14 -6.77
N LEU A 149 4.26 -9.54 -5.64
CA LEU A 149 4.84 -8.25 -5.23
C LEU A 149 6.35 -8.39 -4.98
N VAL A 150 6.76 -9.45 -4.29
CA VAL A 150 8.18 -9.72 -4.02
C VAL A 150 8.94 -9.95 -5.33
N ILE A 151 8.37 -10.71 -6.25
CA ILE A 151 8.97 -10.95 -7.59
C ILE A 151 9.13 -9.62 -8.33
N GLN A 152 8.12 -8.78 -8.31
CA GLN A 152 8.17 -7.46 -8.93
C GLN A 152 9.30 -6.61 -8.33
N TYR A 153 9.41 -6.60 -7.01
CA TYR A 153 10.45 -5.86 -6.30
C TYR A 153 11.84 -6.35 -6.69
N GLU A 154 12.05 -7.66 -6.71
CA GLU A 154 13.33 -8.27 -7.08
C GLU A 154 13.71 -7.92 -8.51
N ASN A 155 12.77 -8.00 -9.44
CA ASN A 155 13.02 -7.70 -10.85
C ASN A 155 13.37 -6.22 -11.06
N GLU A 156 12.63 -5.31 -10.44
CA GLU A 156 12.90 -3.88 -10.55
C GLU A 156 14.22 -3.49 -9.88
N SER A 157 14.56 -4.13 -8.76
CA SER A 157 15.83 -3.91 -8.07
C SER A 157 17.01 -4.32 -8.95
N LYS A 158 16.91 -5.44 -9.66
CA LYS A 158 17.95 -5.90 -10.59
C LYS A 158 18.15 -4.95 -11.75
N ILE A 159 17.06 -4.45 -12.32
CA ILE A 159 17.10 -3.49 -13.42
C ILE A 159 17.77 -2.19 -12.96
N GLU A 160 17.42 -1.69 -11.79
CA GLU A 160 18.01 -0.49 -11.23
C GLU A 160 19.52 -0.66 -10.98
N GLN A 161 19.95 -1.79 -10.44
CA GLN A 161 21.36 -2.11 -10.24
C GLN A 161 22.13 -2.12 -11.56
N SER A 162 21.55 -2.66 -12.63
CA SER A 162 22.18 -2.71 -13.93
C SER A 162 22.31 -1.33 -14.59
N ARG A 163 21.47 -0.37 -14.23
CA ARG A 163 21.54 1.00 -14.74
C ARG A 163 22.65 1.83 -14.10
N VAL A 164 23.12 1.43 -12.94
CA VAL A 164 24.18 2.16 -12.20
C VAL A 164 25.57 1.82 -12.72
N ILE A 165 25.68 0.75 -13.49
CA ILE A 165 26.93 0.35 -14.14
C ILE A 165 26.99 0.96 -15.54
#